data_b583b6ec1e24c4d2c3d8f8273de81c04
#
_entry.id   b583b6ec1e24c4d2c3d8f8273de81c04
#
_cell.length_a   1.000
_cell.length_b   1.000
_cell.length_c   1.000
_cell.angle_alpha   90.00
_cell.angle_beta   90.00
_cell.angle_gamma   90.00
#
_symmetry.space_group_name_H-M   'P 1'
#
loop_
_entity.id
_entity.type
_entity.pdbx_description
1 polymer ?
#
loop_
_entity_poly.entity_id
_entity_poly.type
_entity_poly.pdbx_seq_one_letter_code
_entity_poly.pdbx_strand_id
1 'polypeptide(L)'
;AIRALPEIAVFTETLEENAMVQYKDRQTMAVIKGVEDNFEELTAIDSILYGSGEFLLHDSIVDYGVMGIELVSTLGTGIQFVDPLKIYSPKRNAKVNMANPSASFNMDYLFSPGAVFVVNQQKYDSNYILTSLAFARRMLDYTTEVSAIELKLKPNAGVSSVKSKIASVLGDDFVVQDR
;
A
#
# COMPACT_ATOMS: atom_id res chain seq x y z
N ALA A 1 4.67 -8.27 20.87
CA ALA A 1 5.25 -9.62 21.01
C ALA A 1 6.07 -10.01 19.78
N ILE A 2 5.50 -10.06 18.56
CA ILE A 2 6.21 -10.51 17.34
C ILE A 2 7.45 -9.66 17.03
N ARG A 3 7.33 -8.33 17.07
CA ARG A 3 8.45 -7.38 16.83
C ARG A 3 9.67 -7.64 17.73
N ALA A 4 9.49 -8.28 18.88
CA ALA A 4 10.57 -8.58 19.83
C ALA A 4 11.26 -9.93 19.60
N LEU A 5 10.85 -10.71 18.61
CA LEU A 5 11.49 -11.97 18.30
C LEU A 5 12.90 -11.73 17.72
N PRO A 6 13.95 -12.39 18.26
CA PRO A 6 15.33 -12.12 17.88
C PRO A 6 15.66 -12.52 16.44
N GLU A 7 14.85 -13.38 15.84
CA GLU A 7 14.99 -13.84 14.45
C GLU A 7 14.51 -12.83 13.40
N ILE A 8 13.74 -11.82 13.81
CA ILE A 8 13.19 -10.82 12.90
C ILE A 8 14.23 -9.74 12.63
N ALA A 9 14.48 -9.47 11.36
CA ALA A 9 15.32 -8.37 10.90
C ALA A 9 14.49 -7.11 10.63
N VAL A 10 13.35 -7.25 9.93
CA VAL A 10 12.44 -6.15 9.62
C VAL A 10 11.02 -6.56 9.98
N PHE A 11 10.31 -5.64 10.61
CA PHE A 11 8.89 -5.74 10.90
C PHE A 11 8.22 -4.50 10.31
N THR A 12 7.26 -4.70 9.42
CA THR A 12 6.50 -3.60 8.81
C THR A 12 5.02 -3.90 8.79
N GLU A 13 4.22 -2.88 9.02
CA GLU A 13 2.76 -2.93 8.96
C GLU A 13 2.28 -2.49 7.58
N THR A 14 1.26 -3.16 7.07
CA THR A 14 0.64 -2.80 5.79
C THR A 14 -0.87 -2.77 5.89
N LEU A 15 -1.48 -1.84 5.16
CA LEU A 15 -2.93 -1.69 5.05
C LEU A 15 -3.32 -1.69 3.57
N GLU A 16 -4.15 -2.65 3.17
CA GLU A 16 -4.60 -2.81 1.78
C GLU A 16 -6.11 -2.78 1.69
N GLU A 17 -6.67 -1.91 0.87
CA GLU A 17 -8.08 -1.92 0.48
C GLU A 17 -8.29 -1.39 -0.94
N ASN A 18 -9.42 -1.77 -1.53
CA ASN A 18 -9.84 -1.25 -2.82
C ASN A 18 -10.34 0.21 -2.69
N ALA A 19 -9.92 1.03 -3.62
CA ALA A 19 -10.40 2.39 -3.77
C ALA A 19 -10.60 2.73 -5.24
N MET A 20 -11.44 3.71 -5.53
CA MET A 20 -11.55 4.25 -6.87
C MET A 20 -10.46 5.29 -7.08
N VAL A 21 -9.75 5.15 -8.18
CA VAL A 21 -8.67 6.06 -8.60
C VAL A 21 -9.09 6.77 -9.87
N GLN A 22 -9.01 8.08 -9.86
CA GLN A 22 -9.33 8.92 -11.00
C GLN A 22 -8.13 9.78 -11.40
N TYR A 23 -7.84 9.79 -12.69
CA TYR A 23 -6.92 10.73 -13.32
C TYR A 23 -7.62 11.41 -14.49
N LYS A 24 -7.82 12.74 -14.37
CA LYS A 24 -8.61 13.52 -15.35
C LYS A 24 -10.00 12.89 -15.56
N ASP A 25 -10.28 12.45 -16.77
CA ASP A 25 -11.55 11.83 -17.20
C ASP A 25 -11.57 10.30 -17.09
N ARG A 26 -10.45 9.67 -16.73
CA ARG A 26 -10.35 8.21 -16.57
C ARG A 26 -10.39 7.80 -15.12
N GLN A 27 -11.02 6.67 -14.87
CA GLN A 27 -11.12 6.09 -13.54
C GLN A 27 -11.03 4.57 -13.58
N THR A 28 -10.51 3.98 -12.51
CA THR A 28 -10.45 2.52 -12.33
C THR A 28 -10.48 2.19 -10.83
N MET A 29 -10.78 0.93 -10.53
CA MET A 29 -10.56 0.42 -9.18
C MET A 29 -9.10 -0.02 -9.03
N ALA A 30 -8.51 0.31 -7.91
CA ALA A 30 -7.16 -0.12 -7.58
C ALA A 30 -7.06 -0.46 -6.08
N VAL A 31 -6.05 -1.24 -5.73
CA VAL A 31 -5.71 -1.54 -4.34
C VAL A 31 -4.75 -0.46 -3.85
N ILE A 32 -5.16 0.30 -2.86
CA ILE A 32 -4.26 1.20 -2.13
C ILE A 32 -3.55 0.37 -1.08
N LYS A 33 -2.23 0.28 -1.18
CA LYS A 33 -1.38 -0.39 -0.20
C LYS A 33 -0.55 0.65 0.54
N GLY A 34 -0.96 0.94 1.77
CA GLY A 34 -0.20 1.77 2.70
C GLY A 34 0.90 0.94 3.36
N VAL A 35 2.12 1.46 3.34
CA VAL A 35 3.31 0.82 3.92
C VAL A 35 4.05 1.78 4.85
N GLU A 36 4.77 1.24 5.82
CA GLU A 36 5.66 2.04 6.68
C GLU A 36 6.93 2.47 5.93
N ASP A 37 7.62 3.48 6.45
CA ASP A 37 8.83 4.05 5.83
C ASP A 37 9.97 3.02 5.71
N ASN A 38 9.97 1.99 6.57
CA ASN A 38 10.95 0.90 6.53
C ASN A 38 10.64 -0.20 5.50
N PHE A 39 9.65 -0.02 4.65
CA PHE A 39 9.28 -1.00 3.62
C PHE A 39 10.42 -1.31 2.64
N GLU A 40 11.29 -0.34 2.38
CA GLU A 40 12.50 -0.54 1.57
C GLU A 40 13.46 -1.58 2.16
N GLU A 41 13.52 -1.67 3.49
CA GLU A 41 14.35 -2.67 4.16
C GLU A 41 13.79 -4.09 4.03
N LEU A 42 12.47 -4.20 3.87
CA LEU A 42 11.79 -5.48 3.66
C LEU A 42 12.04 -6.03 2.26
N THR A 43 11.94 -5.16 1.26
CA THR A 43 11.99 -5.51 -0.17
C THR A 43 13.12 -4.76 -0.85
N ALA A 44 13.68 -5.32 -1.90
CA ALA A 44 14.61 -4.61 -2.78
C ALA A 44 13.81 -3.70 -3.74
N ILE A 45 13.11 -2.70 -3.18
CA ILE A 45 12.15 -1.87 -3.93
C ILE A 45 12.80 -1.19 -5.14
N ASP A 46 14.04 -0.71 -4.99
CA ASP A 46 14.78 -0.06 -6.07
C ASP A 46 14.96 -0.96 -7.30
N SER A 47 15.00 -2.28 -7.10
CA SER A 47 15.16 -3.24 -8.20
C SER A 47 13.90 -3.40 -9.07
N ILE A 48 12.77 -2.94 -8.59
CA ILE A 48 11.48 -2.99 -9.29
C ILE A 48 10.96 -1.62 -9.70
N LEU A 49 11.67 -0.55 -9.34
CA LEU A 49 11.30 0.80 -9.78
C LEU A 49 11.68 1.04 -11.24
N TYR A 50 10.80 1.73 -11.94
CA TYR A 50 11.00 2.22 -13.29
C TYR A 50 10.63 3.69 -13.38
N GLY A 51 11.51 4.50 -13.96
CA GLY A 51 11.38 5.96 -14.05
C GLY A 51 12.65 6.68 -13.62
N SER A 52 12.57 7.99 -13.51
CA SER A 52 13.69 8.85 -13.07
C SER A 52 13.59 9.30 -11.62
N GLY A 53 12.51 8.96 -10.96
CA GLY A 53 12.24 9.28 -9.56
C GLY A 53 12.73 8.21 -8.59
N GLU A 54 12.40 8.40 -7.33
CA GLU A 54 12.77 7.55 -6.21
C GLU A 54 11.52 6.93 -5.56
N PHE A 55 11.72 5.95 -4.69
CA PHE A 55 10.66 5.42 -3.84
C PHE A 55 10.34 6.44 -2.74
N LEU A 56 9.46 7.38 -3.06
CA LEU A 56 9.00 8.41 -2.15
C LEU A 56 7.51 8.27 -1.93
N LEU A 57 7.08 8.18 -0.68
CA LEU A 57 5.68 7.97 -0.31
C LEU A 57 5.02 9.23 0.27
N HIS A 58 5.79 10.10 0.88
CA HIS A 58 5.32 11.39 1.42
C HIS A 58 6.49 12.36 1.62
N ASP A 59 6.17 13.63 1.70
CA ASP A 59 7.03 14.68 2.21
C ASP A 59 6.26 15.53 3.24
N SER A 60 6.73 16.73 3.54
CA SER A 60 6.07 17.63 4.49
C SER A 60 4.79 18.27 3.96
N ILE A 61 4.49 18.14 2.67
CA ILE A 61 3.42 18.87 1.98
C ILE A 61 2.41 17.92 1.34
N VAL A 62 2.86 16.87 0.67
CA VAL A 62 2.03 15.99 -0.14
C VAL A 62 2.34 14.51 0.09
N ASP A 63 1.36 13.69 -0.25
CA ASP A 63 1.50 12.23 -0.30
C ASP A 63 1.72 11.79 -1.76
N TYR A 64 2.58 10.78 -1.94
CA TYR A 64 2.92 10.23 -3.25
C TYR A 64 2.35 8.83 -3.42
N GLY A 65 2.06 8.49 -4.68
CA GLY A 65 1.61 7.15 -5.08
C GLY A 65 2.54 6.54 -6.11
N VAL A 66 3.18 5.43 -5.75
CA VAL A 66 3.96 4.61 -6.67
C VAL A 66 3.04 3.54 -7.24
N MET A 67 2.58 3.73 -8.46
CA MET A 67 1.63 2.80 -9.10
C MET A 67 2.33 1.69 -9.88
N GLY A 68 1.64 0.57 -10.06
CA GLY A 68 2.07 -0.47 -10.99
C GLY A 68 2.06 0.02 -12.43
N ILE A 69 3.00 -0.46 -13.23
CA ILE A 69 3.24 0.06 -14.59
C ILE A 69 2.01 -0.03 -15.50
N GLU A 70 1.16 -1.05 -15.37
CA GLU A 70 -0.02 -1.20 -16.21
C GLU A 70 -1.12 -0.19 -15.88
N LEU A 71 -1.18 0.32 -14.65
CA LEU A 71 -2.09 1.40 -14.27
C LEU A 71 -1.80 2.70 -15.02
N VAL A 72 -0.54 2.94 -15.39
CA VAL A 72 -0.13 4.08 -16.23
C VAL A 72 -0.93 4.09 -17.53
N SER A 73 -1.03 2.95 -18.20
CA SER A 73 -1.78 2.79 -19.43
C SER A 73 -3.30 2.88 -19.21
N THR A 74 -3.80 2.24 -18.17
CA THR A 74 -5.23 2.23 -17.81
C THR A 74 -5.75 3.63 -17.53
N LEU A 75 -5.02 4.41 -16.73
CA LEU A 75 -5.38 5.77 -16.38
C LEU A 75 -4.96 6.81 -17.44
N GLY A 76 -4.15 6.40 -18.40
CA GLY A 76 -3.64 7.32 -19.43
C GLY A 76 -2.71 8.39 -18.88
N THR A 77 -1.97 8.05 -17.81
CA THR A 77 -0.93 8.91 -17.23
C THR A 77 0.40 8.71 -17.97
N GLY A 78 1.40 9.52 -17.65
CA GLY A 78 2.80 9.15 -17.85
C GLY A 78 3.34 8.48 -16.56
N ILE A 79 4.57 7.98 -16.61
CA ILE A 79 5.29 7.53 -15.40
C ILE A 79 5.40 8.70 -14.42
N GLN A 80 5.69 9.88 -14.93
CA GLN A 80 5.61 11.13 -14.21
C GLN A 80 4.35 11.88 -14.64
N PHE A 81 3.36 11.95 -13.76
CA PHE A 81 2.12 12.68 -14.02
C PHE A 81 2.12 14.01 -13.26
N VAL A 82 1.52 15.03 -13.87
CA VAL A 82 1.50 16.42 -13.36
C VAL A 82 0.29 16.65 -12.47
N ASP A 83 -0.90 16.28 -12.95
CA ASP A 83 -2.11 16.38 -12.15
C ASP A 83 -2.13 15.21 -11.13
N PRO A 84 -2.54 15.44 -9.89
CA PRO A 84 -2.59 14.36 -8.92
C PRO A 84 -3.67 13.32 -9.24
N LEU A 85 -3.43 12.08 -8.80
CA LEU A 85 -4.48 11.06 -8.74
C LEU A 85 -5.48 11.45 -7.66
N LYS A 86 -6.77 11.37 -7.98
CA LYS A 86 -7.85 11.49 -6.98
C LYS A 86 -8.23 10.10 -6.50
N ILE A 87 -8.17 9.91 -5.19
CA ILE A 87 -8.51 8.64 -4.56
C ILE A 87 -9.83 8.82 -3.83
N TYR A 88 -10.75 7.88 -4.06
CA TYR A 88 -12.06 7.86 -3.40
C TYR A 88 -12.26 6.54 -2.67
N SER A 89 -12.65 6.61 -1.42
CA SER A 89 -13.01 5.44 -0.61
C SER A 89 -14.32 5.70 0.14
N PRO A 90 -15.22 4.71 0.23
CA PRO A 90 -16.41 4.85 1.06
C PRO A 90 -16.03 5.09 2.52
N LYS A 91 -16.71 6.00 3.18
CA LYS A 91 -16.58 6.18 4.64
C LYS A 91 -17.10 4.95 5.35
N ARG A 92 -16.32 4.37 6.23
CA ARG A 92 -16.68 3.12 6.93
C ARG A 92 -17.94 3.23 7.79
N ASN A 93 -18.14 4.36 8.43
CA ASN A 93 -19.23 4.58 9.38
C ASN A 93 -20.33 5.52 8.88
N ALA A 94 -20.29 5.93 7.61
CA ALA A 94 -21.29 6.80 7.05
C ALA A 94 -22.48 6.00 6.49
N LYS A 95 -23.69 6.40 6.86
CA LYS A 95 -24.88 5.96 6.13
C LYS A 95 -24.90 6.64 4.77
N VAL A 96 -25.24 5.88 3.73
CA VAL A 96 -25.38 6.44 2.38
C VAL A 96 -26.42 7.56 2.41
N ASN A 97 -26.00 8.78 2.13
CA ASN A 97 -26.89 9.92 2.02
C ASN A 97 -27.33 10.06 0.56
N MET A 98 -28.55 9.65 0.26
CA MET A 98 -29.09 9.70 -1.10
C MET A 98 -29.25 11.14 -1.63
N ALA A 99 -29.37 12.14 -0.74
CA ALA A 99 -29.45 13.54 -1.13
C ALA A 99 -28.07 14.16 -1.44
N ASN A 100 -27.01 13.62 -0.85
CA ASN A 100 -25.62 14.02 -1.11
C ASN A 100 -24.69 12.81 -1.08
N PRO A 101 -24.64 12.03 -2.17
CA PRO A 101 -23.82 10.81 -2.23
C PRO A 101 -22.33 11.07 -2.00
N SER A 102 -21.80 12.22 -2.43
CA SER A 102 -20.39 12.59 -2.27
C SER A 102 -19.96 12.72 -0.80
N ALA A 103 -20.89 13.05 0.10
CA ALA A 103 -20.63 13.11 1.54
C ALA A 103 -20.34 11.73 2.16
N SER A 104 -20.64 10.65 1.43
CA SER A 104 -20.41 9.26 1.87
C SER A 104 -19.02 8.73 1.52
N PHE A 105 -18.19 9.54 0.87
CA PHE A 105 -16.83 9.18 0.45
C PHE A 105 -15.79 10.07 1.09
N ASN A 106 -14.65 9.49 1.41
CA ASN A 106 -13.40 10.21 1.60
C ASN A 106 -12.77 10.46 0.22
N MET A 107 -12.11 11.59 0.07
CA MET A 107 -11.37 11.93 -1.16
C MET A 107 -10.08 12.62 -0.79
N ASP A 108 -8.98 12.19 -1.36
CA ASP A 108 -7.65 12.78 -1.19
C ASP A 108 -6.82 12.57 -2.46
N TYR A 109 -5.61 13.11 -2.49
CA TYR A 109 -4.76 13.19 -3.66
C TYR A 109 -3.44 12.47 -3.43
N LEU A 110 -2.97 11.77 -4.49
CA LEU A 110 -1.61 11.23 -4.57
C LEU A 110 -0.87 11.86 -5.74
N PHE A 111 0.33 12.37 -5.46
CA PHE A 111 1.19 12.97 -6.46
C PHE A 111 2.18 11.95 -7.03
N SER A 112 2.79 12.28 -8.16
CA SER A 112 3.78 11.42 -8.78
C SER A 112 5.15 11.59 -8.13
N PRO A 113 5.81 10.50 -7.69
CA PRO A 113 7.20 10.55 -7.29
C PRO A 113 8.18 10.45 -8.49
N GLY A 114 7.66 10.40 -9.72
CA GLY A 114 8.45 10.19 -10.93
C GLY A 114 8.90 8.74 -11.16
N ALA A 115 8.36 7.81 -10.41
CA ALA A 115 8.63 6.38 -10.50
C ALA A 115 7.35 5.55 -10.40
N VAL A 116 7.37 4.39 -11.03
CA VAL A 116 6.34 3.34 -10.95
C VAL A 116 7.03 2.02 -10.66
N PHE A 117 6.31 0.99 -10.23
CA PHE A 117 6.91 -0.31 -10.02
C PHE A 117 6.54 -1.32 -11.10
N VAL A 118 7.43 -2.28 -11.33
CA VAL A 118 7.29 -3.40 -12.26
C VAL A 118 7.75 -4.67 -11.59
N VAL A 119 6.84 -5.58 -11.28
CA VAL A 119 7.18 -6.88 -10.67
C VAL A 119 6.95 -8.06 -11.63
N ASN A 120 6.48 -7.79 -12.84
CA ASN A 120 6.13 -8.78 -13.87
C ASN A 120 5.06 -9.78 -13.37
N GLN A 121 4.15 -9.30 -12.56
CA GLN A 121 2.98 -10.03 -12.09
C GLN A 121 1.75 -9.15 -12.31
N GLN A 122 0.92 -9.52 -13.25
CA GLN A 122 -0.25 -8.75 -13.68
C GLN A 122 -1.11 -8.28 -12.50
N LYS A 123 -1.34 -9.16 -11.51
CA LYS A 123 -2.13 -8.82 -10.33
C LYS A 123 -1.64 -7.53 -9.65
N TYR A 124 -0.33 -7.34 -9.54
CA TYR A 124 0.26 -6.18 -8.86
C TYR A 124 0.45 -5.02 -9.82
N ASP A 125 1.01 -5.28 -11.00
CA ASP A 125 1.34 -4.26 -11.99
C ASP A 125 0.10 -3.53 -12.53
N SER A 126 -1.08 -4.19 -12.55
CA SER A 126 -2.32 -3.60 -13.06
C SER A 126 -3.26 -3.05 -11.99
N ASN A 127 -3.01 -3.32 -10.69
CA ASN A 127 -4.01 -2.99 -9.67
C ASN A 127 -3.48 -2.25 -8.44
N TYR A 128 -2.19 -2.24 -8.16
CA TYR A 128 -1.67 -1.72 -6.90
C TYR A 128 -1.08 -0.32 -7.01
N ILE A 129 -1.31 0.48 -5.98
CA ILE A 129 -0.66 1.76 -5.73
C ILE A 129 -0.08 1.71 -4.32
N LEU A 130 1.25 1.86 -4.22
CA LEU A 130 1.95 1.97 -2.95
C LEU A 130 1.91 3.43 -2.48
N THR A 131 1.62 3.64 -1.21
CA THR A 131 1.64 4.96 -0.56
C THR A 131 2.01 4.82 0.91
N SER A 132 2.08 5.92 1.65
CA SER A 132 2.36 5.86 3.08
C SER A 132 1.22 5.22 3.87
N LEU A 133 1.57 4.50 4.94
CA LEU A 133 0.58 3.91 5.85
C LEU A 133 -0.32 5.00 6.47
N ALA A 134 0.24 6.19 6.72
CA ALA A 134 -0.51 7.33 7.25
C ALA A 134 -1.58 7.81 6.27
N PHE A 135 -1.27 7.93 4.98
CA PHE A 135 -2.24 8.24 3.94
C PHE A 135 -3.34 7.18 3.86
N ALA A 136 -2.96 5.91 3.80
CA ALA A 136 -3.92 4.81 3.70
C ALA A 136 -4.88 4.79 4.90
N ARG A 137 -4.39 4.94 6.12
CA ARG A 137 -5.23 5.02 7.32
C ARG A 137 -6.22 6.18 7.27
N ARG A 138 -5.76 7.37 6.90
CA ARG A 138 -6.61 8.55 6.77
C ARG A 138 -7.67 8.37 5.70
N MET A 139 -7.28 7.83 4.54
CA MET A 139 -8.14 7.64 3.38
C MET A 139 -9.21 6.57 3.61
N LEU A 140 -8.87 5.52 4.34
CA LEU A 140 -9.68 4.32 4.53
C LEU A 140 -10.41 4.27 5.88
N ASP A 141 -10.38 5.36 6.66
CA ASP A 141 -10.97 5.47 8.01
C ASP A 141 -10.45 4.40 8.98
N TYR A 142 -9.15 4.15 8.99
CA TYR A 142 -8.47 3.32 9.97
C TYR A 142 -7.64 4.16 10.94
N THR A 143 -7.39 3.66 12.12
CA THR A 143 -6.54 4.30 13.13
C THR A 143 -5.25 3.53 13.36
N THR A 144 -5.36 2.34 13.91
CA THR A 144 -4.23 1.47 14.27
C THR A 144 -4.28 0.10 13.60
N GLU A 145 -5.39 -0.19 12.95
CA GLU A 145 -5.60 -1.47 12.26
C GLU A 145 -4.68 -1.60 11.04
N VAL A 146 -4.39 -2.85 10.70
CA VAL A 146 -3.58 -3.23 9.55
C VAL A 146 -4.17 -4.45 8.86
N SER A 147 -3.93 -4.59 7.57
CA SER A 147 -4.34 -5.78 6.81
C SER A 147 -3.35 -6.93 7.00
N ALA A 148 -2.08 -6.60 7.13
CA ALA A 148 -1.02 -7.58 7.33
C ALA A 148 0.19 -6.99 8.06
N ILE A 149 0.97 -7.88 8.62
CA ILE A 149 2.32 -7.63 9.09
C ILE A 149 3.26 -8.41 8.18
N GLU A 150 4.18 -7.72 7.56
CA GLU A 150 5.20 -8.32 6.71
C GLU A 150 6.55 -8.35 7.45
N LEU A 151 7.24 -9.48 7.36
CA LEU A 151 8.45 -9.74 8.14
C LEU A 151 9.59 -10.18 7.24
N LYS A 152 10.78 -9.64 7.51
CA LYS A 152 12.03 -10.17 6.98
C LYS A 152 12.81 -10.85 8.10
N LEU A 153 13.21 -12.07 7.88
CA LEU A 153 13.99 -12.81 8.85
C LEU A 153 15.48 -12.50 8.70
N LYS A 154 16.21 -12.64 9.79
CA LYS A 154 17.68 -12.58 9.75
C LYS A 154 18.25 -13.77 8.97
N PRO A 155 19.45 -13.63 8.37
CA PRO A 155 20.15 -14.74 7.76
C PRO A 155 20.26 -15.90 8.77
N ASN A 156 20.05 -17.13 8.28
CA ASN A 156 20.09 -18.38 9.07
C ASN A 156 18.93 -18.58 10.07
N ALA A 157 17.92 -17.72 10.11
CA ALA A 157 16.70 -18.00 10.87
C ALA A 157 15.90 -19.10 10.17
N GLY A 158 15.49 -20.11 10.93
CA GLY A 158 14.66 -21.20 10.39
C GLY A 158 13.22 -20.74 10.17
N VAL A 159 12.80 -20.57 8.92
CA VAL A 159 11.47 -20.08 8.54
C VAL A 159 10.36 -20.86 9.25
N SER A 160 10.39 -22.20 9.20
CA SER A 160 9.37 -23.05 9.82
C SER A 160 9.28 -22.87 11.34
N SER A 161 10.43 -22.70 12.01
CA SER A 161 10.49 -22.49 13.46
C SER A 161 9.88 -21.13 13.83
N VAL A 162 10.25 -20.09 13.09
CA VAL A 162 9.71 -18.73 13.33
C VAL A 162 8.22 -18.67 13.04
N LYS A 163 7.78 -19.31 11.95
CA LYS A 163 6.35 -19.42 11.60
C LYS A 163 5.53 -20.06 12.72
N SER A 164 6.03 -21.15 13.31
CA SER A 164 5.38 -21.83 14.45
C SER A 164 5.34 -20.94 15.70
N LYS A 165 6.41 -20.21 15.99
CA LYS A 165 6.45 -19.25 17.11
C LYS A 165 5.42 -18.12 16.91
N ILE A 166 5.35 -17.56 15.72
CA ILE A 166 4.40 -16.49 15.39
C ILE A 166 2.97 -17.01 15.52
N ALA A 167 2.67 -18.17 14.94
CA ALA A 167 1.34 -18.78 15.02
C ALA A 167 0.93 -19.02 16.48
N SER A 168 1.82 -19.49 17.34
CA SER A 168 1.51 -19.68 18.76
C SER A 168 1.26 -18.38 19.53
N VAL A 169 1.83 -17.26 19.08
CA VAL A 169 1.61 -15.93 19.69
C VAL A 169 0.29 -15.32 19.24
N LEU A 170 -0.08 -15.51 17.97
CA LEU A 170 -1.25 -14.89 17.35
C LEU A 170 -2.54 -15.69 17.58
N GLY A 171 -2.46 -17.01 17.74
CA GLY A 171 -3.61 -17.91 17.79
C GLY A 171 -4.24 -18.18 16.43
N ASP A 172 -5.42 -18.82 16.44
CA ASP A 172 -6.07 -19.37 15.26
C ASP A 172 -6.77 -18.32 14.36
N ASP A 173 -6.91 -17.10 14.85
CA ASP A 173 -7.57 -16.02 14.11
C ASP A 173 -6.69 -15.40 13.01
N PHE A 174 -5.42 -15.79 12.93
CA PHE A 174 -4.45 -15.23 12.00
C PHE A 174 -3.83 -16.30 11.10
N VAL A 175 -3.62 -15.92 9.85
CA VAL A 175 -2.92 -16.75 8.87
C VAL A 175 -1.45 -16.35 8.82
N VAL A 176 -0.58 -17.31 9.10
CA VAL A 176 0.88 -17.13 9.00
C VAL A 176 1.37 -17.91 7.78
N GLN A 177 1.91 -17.20 6.79
CA GLN A 177 2.40 -17.79 5.54
C GLN A 177 3.77 -17.22 5.19
N ASP A 178 4.54 -18.01 4.44
CA ASP A 178 5.80 -17.64 3.81
C ASP A 178 5.58 -17.32 2.32
N ARG A 179 6.43 -16.48 1.79
CA ARG A 179 6.49 -16.10 0.37
C ARG A 179 7.82 -16.52 -0.22
#